data_36c0008864f561f75ddb0c383936ead6
#
_entry.id   36c0008864f561f75ddb0c383936ead6
#
_cell.length_a   1.000
_cell.length_b   1.000
_cell.length_c   1.000
_cell.angle_alpha   90.00
_cell.angle_beta   90.00
_cell.angle_gamma   90.00
#
_symmetry.space_group_name_H-M   'P 1'
#
loop_
_entity.id
_entity.type
_entity.pdbx_description
1 polymer ?
#
loop_
_entity_poly.entity_id
_entity_poly.type
_entity_poly.pdbx_seq_one_letter_code
_entity_poly.pdbx_strand_id
1 'polypeptide(L)'
;MTFTTTRLTLAALLLGASALSATAQDFTPENPECIAPANPGGGWDFTCRQVGKSLQDLGLLDKTMQVVNLAGGGGGVAYAEVVNKRADDNDLLVGAASAPATRLAQGAYPGNTMDQVRWLASIGADYGVVAVAADSEIDDLPELLEMIKTDPTSISVAGGSAVGGWDHLKVLIAANAYGVEDVRRVKYIAFDGGGEAVTQLLAGSVQAFTGDLSEAKGFVDSGDIRVIAVLSPERLEGEFSDFATAREQGVDAIGANWRGFYAPGGMSDAAYDVWVSKVSDLYASDEWKAT
;
A
#
# COMPACT_ATOMS: atom_id res chain seq x y z
N MET A 1 52.43 -53.59 -59.53
CA MET A 1 51.32 -53.48 -58.58
C MET A 1 51.78 -52.54 -57.51
N THR A 2 51.38 -51.30 -57.61
CA THR A 2 51.75 -50.24 -56.68
C THR A 2 50.49 -49.75 -55.99
N PHE A 3 50.39 -49.97 -54.69
CA PHE A 3 49.26 -49.45 -53.87
C PHE A 3 49.61 -48.06 -53.36
N THR A 4 48.76 -47.09 -53.76
CA THR A 4 48.85 -45.73 -53.33
C THR A 4 47.91 -45.53 -52.11
N THR A 5 48.44 -45.23 -50.95
CA THR A 5 47.73 -44.97 -49.74
C THR A 5 47.38 -43.49 -49.67
N THR A 6 46.10 -43.15 -49.77
CA THR A 6 45.54 -41.79 -49.58
C THR A 6 45.35 -41.50 -48.08
N ARG A 7 46.09 -40.53 -47.58
CA ARG A 7 45.91 -40.03 -46.20
C ARG A 7 44.76 -38.99 -46.18
N LEU A 8 43.65 -39.31 -45.51
CA LEU A 8 42.64 -38.37 -45.16
C LEU A 8 43.08 -37.55 -43.95
N THR A 9 43.24 -36.25 -44.14
CA THR A 9 43.47 -35.27 -43.05
C THR A 9 42.09 -34.79 -42.51
N LEU A 10 41.78 -35.18 -41.29
CA LEU A 10 40.58 -34.75 -40.60
C LEU A 10 40.85 -33.35 -39.95
N ALA A 11 40.32 -32.30 -40.53
CA ALA A 11 40.34 -30.94 -39.93
C ALA A 11 39.25 -30.85 -38.87
N ALA A 12 39.59 -30.84 -37.58
CA ALA A 12 38.69 -30.56 -36.49
C ALA A 12 38.46 -29.06 -36.41
N LEU A 13 37.25 -28.60 -36.80
CA LEU A 13 36.75 -27.23 -36.48
C LEU A 13 36.39 -27.19 -35.01
N LEU A 14 37.23 -26.55 -34.22
CA LEU A 14 36.90 -26.09 -32.87
C LEU A 14 35.98 -24.84 -32.97
N LEU A 15 34.66 -25.04 -32.92
CA LEU A 15 33.73 -23.95 -32.65
C LEU A 15 33.89 -23.53 -31.16
N GLY A 16 34.65 -22.47 -30.93
CA GLY A 16 34.67 -21.79 -29.64
C GLY A 16 33.32 -21.17 -29.38
N ALA A 17 32.50 -21.81 -28.54
CA ALA A 17 31.32 -21.18 -27.94
C ALA A 17 31.83 -20.11 -26.97
N SER A 18 31.92 -18.86 -27.45
CA SER A 18 32.07 -17.71 -26.58
C SER A 18 30.76 -17.59 -25.81
N ALA A 19 30.72 -18.10 -24.57
CA ALA A 19 29.69 -17.73 -23.61
C ALA A 19 29.86 -16.23 -23.39
N LEU A 20 28.97 -15.44 -24.01
CA LEU A 20 28.74 -14.06 -23.57
C LEU A 20 28.21 -14.17 -22.14
N SER A 21 29.12 -14.03 -21.18
CA SER A 21 28.72 -13.65 -19.83
C SER A 21 28.04 -12.30 -19.98
N ALA A 22 26.71 -12.29 -19.94
CA ALA A 22 25.96 -11.04 -19.69
C ALA A 22 26.51 -10.52 -18.35
N THR A 23 27.36 -9.52 -18.41
CA THR A 23 27.68 -8.74 -17.20
C THR A 23 26.34 -8.17 -16.74
N ALA A 24 25.85 -8.65 -15.60
CA ALA A 24 24.77 -7.99 -14.90
C ALA A 24 25.21 -6.52 -14.80
N GLN A 25 24.45 -5.64 -15.42
CA GLN A 25 24.74 -4.21 -15.37
C GLN A 25 24.48 -3.80 -13.94
N ASP A 26 25.53 -3.47 -13.18
CA ASP A 26 25.41 -3.02 -11.80
C ASP A 26 24.56 -1.74 -11.79
N PHE A 27 23.35 -1.84 -11.29
CA PHE A 27 22.47 -0.68 -11.09
C PHE A 27 22.63 -0.17 -9.65
N THR A 28 22.72 1.14 -9.51
CA THR A 28 22.63 1.83 -8.20
C THR A 28 21.67 3.01 -8.35
N PRO A 29 20.65 3.12 -7.48
CA PRO A 29 19.74 4.25 -7.53
C PRO A 29 20.47 5.59 -7.39
N GLU A 30 20.40 6.44 -8.42
CA GLU A 30 21.08 7.74 -8.40
C GLU A 30 20.19 8.85 -7.83
N ASN A 31 18.90 8.80 -8.09
CA ASN A 31 17.90 9.75 -7.59
C ASN A 31 16.66 8.99 -7.10
N PRO A 32 16.78 8.20 -6.02
CA PRO A 32 15.68 7.37 -5.57
C PRO A 32 14.45 8.21 -5.24
N GLU A 33 13.32 7.83 -5.82
CA GLU A 33 12.03 8.51 -5.65
C GLU A 33 10.94 7.50 -5.30
N CYS A 34 10.02 7.91 -4.43
CA CYS A 34 8.79 7.19 -4.18
C CYS A 34 7.58 8.10 -4.47
N ILE A 35 6.75 7.73 -5.43
CA ILE A 35 5.43 8.37 -5.58
C ILE A 35 4.50 7.78 -4.52
N ALA A 36 3.93 8.67 -3.70
CA ALA A 36 2.84 8.36 -2.77
C ALA A 36 1.51 8.77 -3.42
N PRO A 37 0.62 7.83 -3.82
CA PRO A 37 -0.65 8.15 -4.49
C PRO A 37 -1.72 8.74 -3.55
N ALA A 38 -1.32 9.56 -2.59
CA ALA A 38 -2.17 10.18 -1.58
C ALA A 38 -1.66 11.58 -1.24
N ASN A 39 -2.50 12.38 -0.57
CA ASN A 39 -2.07 13.60 0.08
C ASN A 39 -1.08 13.30 1.23
N PRO A 40 -0.23 14.26 1.63
CA PRO A 40 0.64 14.10 2.80
C PRO A 40 -0.16 13.65 4.04
N GLY A 41 0.39 12.68 4.78
CA GLY A 41 -0.25 12.06 5.95
C GLY A 41 -1.21 10.92 5.61
N GLY A 42 -1.41 10.57 4.34
CA GLY A 42 -2.09 9.34 3.95
C GLY A 42 -1.20 8.10 4.04
N GLY A 43 -1.78 6.91 4.08
CA GLY A 43 -1.04 5.66 4.31
C GLY A 43 0.06 5.36 3.28
N TRP A 44 -0.09 5.75 2.01
CA TRP A 44 0.99 5.63 1.02
C TRP A 44 2.13 6.62 1.25
N ASP A 45 1.81 7.83 1.73
CA ASP A 45 2.82 8.82 2.11
C ASP A 45 3.65 8.31 3.29
N PHE A 46 2.97 7.79 4.31
CA PHE A 46 3.62 7.14 5.45
C PHE A 46 4.53 5.98 4.97
N THR A 47 4.02 5.08 4.12
CA THR A 47 4.79 3.95 3.59
C THR A 47 6.06 4.40 2.86
N CYS A 48 5.95 5.37 1.93
CA CYS A 48 7.09 5.89 1.19
C CYS A 48 8.15 6.53 2.11
N ARG A 49 7.72 7.36 3.07
CA ARG A 49 8.63 8.04 4.00
C ARG A 49 9.31 7.08 4.95
N GLN A 50 8.54 6.15 5.53
CA GLN A 50 9.09 5.20 6.49
C GLN A 50 10.09 4.25 5.82
N VAL A 51 9.74 3.69 4.66
CA VAL A 51 10.64 2.81 3.92
C VAL A 51 11.87 3.56 3.44
N GLY A 52 11.72 4.76 2.87
CA GLY A 52 12.85 5.57 2.42
C GLY A 52 13.82 5.90 3.56
N LYS A 53 13.29 6.27 4.73
CA LYS A 53 14.08 6.52 5.93
C LYS A 53 14.80 5.26 6.40
N SER A 54 14.10 4.15 6.56
CA SER A 54 14.68 2.89 7.06
C SER A 54 15.74 2.32 6.10
N LEU A 55 15.52 2.41 4.78
CA LEU A 55 16.55 2.03 3.80
C LEU A 55 17.83 2.87 3.94
N GLN A 56 17.70 4.16 4.23
CA GLN A 56 18.85 5.04 4.45
C GLN A 56 19.52 4.76 5.79
N ASP A 57 18.77 4.61 6.87
CA ASP A 57 19.30 4.34 8.22
C ASP A 57 20.08 3.01 8.27
N LEU A 58 19.64 2.01 7.52
CA LEU A 58 20.32 0.72 7.35
C LEU A 58 21.51 0.76 6.36
N GLY A 59 21.77 1.89 5.71
CA GLY A 59 22.81 2.02 4.69
C GLY A 59 22.52 1.24 3.40
N LEU A 60 21.25 0.89 3.17
CA LEU A 60 20.79 0.22 1.94
C LEU A 60 20.60 1.22 0.79
N LEU A 61 20.45 2.51 1.10
CA LEU A 61 20.48 3.61 0.14
C LEU A 61 21.52 4.65 0.56
N ASP A 62 22.39 5.05 -0.37
CA ASP A 62 23.38 6.11 -0.15
C ASP A 62 22.76 7.51 -0.19
N LYS A 63 21.61 7.64 -0.84
CA LYS A 63 20.89 8.90 -1.05
C LYS A 63 19.50 8.85 -0.46
N THR A 64 19.03 9.99 0.04
CA THR A 64 17.67 10.12 0.56
C THR A 64 16.64 9.89 -0.54
N MET A 65 15.69 9.01 -0.31
CA MET A 65 14.55 8.78 -1.19
C MET A 65 13.62 10.02 -1.15
N GLN A 66 13.39 10.62 -2.31
CA GLN A 66 12.42 11.72 -2.42
C GLN A 66 11.00 11.15 -2.42
N VAL A 67 10.11 11.77 -1.65
CA VAL A 67 8.70 11.38 -1.65
C VAL A 67 7.87 12.44 -2.35
N VAL A 68 7.18 12.04 -3.42
CA VAL A 68 6.32 12.90 -4.22
C VAL A 68 4.87 12.47 -4.03
N ASN A 69 4.05 13.35 -3.48
CA ASN A 69 2.62 13.09 -3.32
C ASN A 69 1.88 13.37 -4.64
N LEU A 70 1.19 12.38 -5.16
CA LEU A 70 0.41 12.47 -6.39
C LEU A 70 -0.97 11.83 -6.18
N ALA A 71 -1.82 12.53 -5.45
CA ALA A 71 -3.16 12.10 -5.10
C ALA A 71 -4.13 12.17 -6.28
N GLY A 72 -5.26 11.47 -6.15
CA GLY A 72 -6.40 11.54 -7.06
C GLY A 72 -6.85 10.19 -7.62
N GLY A 73 -8.17 10.03 -7.74
CA GLY A 73 -8.78 8.84 -8.30
C GLY A 73 -8.51 7.53 -7.54
N GLY A 74 -8.19 7.62 -6.22
CA GLY A 74 -7.82 6.45 -5.43
C GLY A 74 -6.51 5.80 -5.90
N GLY A 75 -5.55 6.61 -6.35
CA GLY A 75 -4.25 6.19 -6.89
C GLY A 75 -4.19 6.10 -8.42
N GLY A 76 -5.33 6.31 -9.11
CA GLY A 76 -5.39 6.20 -10.58
C GLY A 76 -4.57 7.26 -11.31
N VAL A 77 -4.46 8.49 -10.74
CA VAL A 77 -3.63 9.56 -11.30
C VAL A 77 -2.16 9.16 -11.28
N ALA A 78 -1.66 8.67 -10.15
CA ALA A 78 -0.28 8.20 -10.04
C ALA A 78 -0.02 6.99 -10.94
N TYR A 79 -0.96 6.06 -11.03
CA TYR A 79 -0.83 4.89 -11.90
C TYR A 79 -0.69 5.31 -13.37
N ALA A 80 -1.56 6.21 -13.84
CA ALA A 80 -1.51 6.74 -15.22
C ALA A 80 -0.23 7.54 -15.50
N GLU A 81 0.27 8.31 -14.52
CA GLU A 81 1.54 9.02 -14.63
C GLU A 81 2.70 8.06 -14.88
N VAL A 82 2.79 7.00 -14.08
CA VAL A 82 3.85 5.99 -14.19
C VAL A 82 3.78 5.27 -15.54
N VAL A 83 2.60 4.78 -15.91
CA VAL A 83 2.43 4.00 -17.15
C VAL A 83 2.70 4.87 -18.41
N ASN A 84 2.25 6.14 -18.42
CA ASN A 84 2.30 6.94 -19.62
C ASN A 84 3.54 7.84 -19.75
N LYS A 85 4.21 8.19 -18.62
CA LYS A 85 5.29 9.18 -18.65
C LYS A 85 6.59 8.71 -17.99
N ARG A 86 6.53 7.71 -17.13
CA ARG A 86 7.67 7.24 -16.34
C ARG A 86 7.89 5.73 -16.48
N ALA A 87 7.49 5.15 -17.61
CA ALA A 87 7.51 3.71 -17.82
C ALA A 87 8.90 3.07 -17.70
N ASP A 88 9.97 3.79 -18.04
CA ASP A 88 11.35 3.28 -18.06
C ASP A 88 12.20 3.83 -16.90
N ASP A 89 11.59 4.43 -15.88
CA ASP A 89 12.31 5.06 -14.77
C ASP A 89 12.83 4.00 -13.78
N ASN A 90 14.14 3.85 -13.72
CA ASN A 90 14.80 2.86 -12.87
C ASN A 90 14.92 3.31 -11.40
N ASP A 91 14.81 4.60 -11.10
CA ASP A 91 14.95 5.15 -9.76
C ASP A 91 13.62 5.25 -9.00
N LEU A 92 12.49 4.91 -9.67
CA LEU A 92 11.15 5.14 -9.18
C LEU A 92 10.51 3.90 -8.54
N LEU A 93 10.03 4.06 -7.32
CA LEU A 93 9.05 3.18 -6.69
C LEU A 93 7.71 3.91 -6.51
N VAL A 94 6.63 3.16 -6.41
CA VAL A 94 5.31 3.72 -6.13
C VAL A 94 4.68 2.98 -4.96
N GLY A 95 4.22 3.71 -3.96
CA GLY A 95 3.52 3.14 -2.82
C GLY A 95 2.26 2.40 -3.26
N ALA A 96 2.11 1.16 -2.80
CA ALA A 96 1.01 0.28 -3.13
C ALA A 96 0.32 -0.28 -1.88
N ALA A 97 -0.94 -0.65 -2.05
CA ALA A 97 -1.77 -1.27 -1.04
C ALA A 97 -2.89 -2.06 -1.71
N SER A 98 -3.91 -2.46 -0.98
CA SER A 98 -5.08 -3.17 -1.54
C SER A 98 -5.81 -2.35 -2.62
N ALA A 99 -5.79 -1.01 -2.52
CA ALA A 99 -6.57 -0.14 -3.39
C ALA A 99 -6.19 -0.24 -4.88
N PRO A 100 -4.92 -0.11 -5.33
CA PRO A 100 -4.61 -0.21 -6.76
C PRO A 100 -5.09 -1.52 -7.38
N ALA A 101 -4.88 -2.66 -6.71
CA ALA A 101 -5.32 -3.96 -7.21
C ALA A 101 -6.84 -4.05 -7.33
N THR A 102 -7.58 -3.63 -6.30
CA THR A 102 -9.05 -3.65 -6.31
C THR A 102 -9.62 -2.66 -7.32
N ARG A 103 -9.05 -1.47 -7.46
CA ARG A 103 -9.50 -0.44 -8.41
C ARG A 103 -9.26 -0.86 -9.86
N LEU A 104 -8.13 -1.50 -10.16
CA LEU A 104 -7.86 -2.08 -11.48
C LEU A 104 -8.84 -3.20 -11.79
N ALA A 105 -9.10 -4.11 -10.84
CA ALA A 105 -10.08 -5.18 -11.01
C ALA A 105 -11.51 -4.65 -11.22
N GLN A 106 -11.86 -3.51 -10.64
CA GLN A 106 -13.14 -2.82 -10.83
C GLN A 106 -13.21 -2.05 -12.17
N GLY A 107 -12.12 -1.96 -12.94
CA GLY A 107 -12.04 -1.12 -14.15
C GLY A 107 -12.08 0.39 -13.82
N ALA A 108 -11.73 0.78 -12.61
CA ALA A 108 -11.80 2.15 -12.12
C ALA A 108 -10.59 3.03 -12.53
N TYR A 109 -9.59 2.43 -13.18
CA TYR A 109 -8.49 3.13 -13.84
C TYR A 109 -8.63 2.96 -15.36
N PRO A 110 -9.41 3.81 -16.05
CA PRO A 110 -9.74 3.63 -17.45
C PRO A 110 -8.49 3.50 -18.34
N GLY A 111 -8.45 2.45 -19.17
CA GLY A 111 -7.33 2.18 -20.08
C GLY A 111 -6.08 1.57 -19.43
N ASN A 112 -6.12 1.30 -18.13
CA ASN A 112 -5.00 0.68 -17.42
C ASN A 112 -5.30 -0.76 -16.98
N THR A 113 -4.25 -1.57 -16.93
CA THR A 113 -4.27 -2.99 -16.54
C THR A 113 -3.13 -3.31 -15.58
N MET A 114 -3.23 -4.43 -14.86
CA MET A 114 -2.24 -4.79 -13.82
C MET A 114 -0.85 -5.14 -14.36
N ASP A 115 -0.74 -5.51 -15.62
CA ASP A 115 0.49 -5.93 -16.30
C ASP A 115 1.31 -4.76 -16.87
N GLN A 116 0.82 -3.54 -16.77
CA GLN A 116 1.55 -2.33 -17.21
C GLN A 116 2.59 -1.84 -16.21
N VAL A 117 2.66 -2.44 -15.04
CA VAL A 117 3.63 -2.15 -13.98
C VAL A 117 4.26 -3.44 -13.47
N ARG A 118 5.37 -3.33 -12.75
CA ARG A 118 6.02 -4.47 -12.08
C ARG A 118 5.71 -4.41 -10.59
N TRP A 119 4.88 -5.33 -10.10
CA TRP A 119 4.61 -5.48 -8.66
C TRP A 119 5.87 -5.98 -7.97
N LEU A 120 6.34 -5.27 -6.95
CA LEU A 120 7.67 -5.50 -6.40
C LEU A 120 7.64 -6.36 -5.14
N ALA A 121 7.01 -5.87 -4.08
CA ALA A 121 6.97 -6.56 -2.79
C ALA A 121 5.80 -6.05 -1.93
N SER A 122 5.33 -6.93 -1.03
CA SER A 122 4.58 -6.53 0.16
C SER A 122 5.53 -6.50 1.36
N ILE A 123 5.43 -5.48 2.18
CA ILE A 123 6.34 -5.22 3.31
C ILE A 123 5.63 -5.29 4.66
N GLY A 124 4.35 -5.55 4.67
CA GLY A 124 3.56 -5.65 5.89
C GLY A 124 2.08 -5.48 5.65
N ALA A 125 1.33 -5.46 6.73
CA ALA A 125 -0.08 -5.13 6.77
C ALA A 125 -0.33 -4.02 7.78
N ASP A 126 -1.15 -3.06 7.37
CA ASP A 126 -1.68 -2.00 8.20
C ASP A 126 -3.14 -2.31 8.49
N TYR A 127 -3.53 -2.37 9.74
CA TYR A 127 -4.90 -2.72 10.08
C TYR A 127 -5.81 -1.51 10.09
N GLY A 128 -7.00 -1.71 9.54
CA GLY A 128 -8.03 -0.71 9.55
C GLY A 128 -8.48 -0.35 10.96
N VAL A 129 -8.88 0.91 11.13
CA VAL A 129 -9.51 1.40 12.35
C VAL A 129 -10.85 2.05 12.04
N VAL A 130 -11.71 2.05 13.05
CA VAL A 130 -12.86 2.96 13.14
C VAL A 130 -12.60 3.86 14.34
N ALA A 131 -12.66 5.17 14.12
CA ALA A 131 -12.39 6.16 15.15
C ALA A 131 -13.45 7.27 15.13
N VAL A 132 -13.59 7.94 16.26
CA VAL A 132 -14.47 9.08 16.48
C VAL A 132 -13.69 10.23 17.12
N ALA A 133 -14.22 11.44 17.12
CA ALA A 133 -13.63 12.54 17.89
C ALA A 133 -13.54 12.17 19.37
N ALA A 134 -12.54 12.70 20.08
CA ALA A 134 -12.32 12.34 21.49
C ALA A 134 -13.53 12.65 22.40
N ASP A 135 -14.29 13.68 22.07
CA ASP A 135 -15.49 14.12 22.79
C ASP A 135 -16.80 13.51 22.23
N SER A 136 -16.72 12.55 21.32
CA SER A 136 -17.90 11.87 20.76
C SER A 136 -18.66 11.08 21.83
N GLU A 137 -19.98 11.08 21.74
CA GLU A 137 -20.87 10.26 22.58
C GLU A 137 -20.93 8.78 22.13
N ILE A 138 -20.35 8.43 20.97
CA ILE A 138 -20.32 7.06 20.45
C ILE A 138 -19.19 6.31 21.14
N ASP A 139 -19.51 5.32 21.97
CA ASP A 139 -18.53 4.66 22.83
C ASP A 139 -17.80 3.50 22.15
N ASP A 140 -18.48 2.74 21.29
CA ASP A 140 -17.94 1.52 20.68
C ASP A 140 -18.45 1.30 19.24
N LEU A 141 -17.91 0.25 18.58
CA LEU A 141 -18.28 -0.08 17.22
C LEU A 141 -19.73 -0.59 17.10
N PRO A 142 -20.24 -1.46 17.97
CA PRO A 142 -21.66 -1.85 17.96
C PRO A 142 -22.62 -0.70 18.02
N GLU A 143 -22.39 0.29 18.86
CA GLU A 143 -23.24 1.51 18.95
C GLU A 143 -23.26 2.27 17.64
N LEU A 144 -22.09 2.56 17.04
CA LEU A 144 -21.97 3.19 15.73
C LEU A 144 -22.77 2.40 14.66
N LEU A 145 -22.61 1.10 14.65
CA LEU A 145 -23.25 0.23 13.65
C LEU A 145 -24.76 0.09 13.86
N GLU A 146 -25.25 0.15 15.11
CA GLU A 146 -26.69 0.17 15.41
C GLU A 146 -27.34 1.48 14.95
N MET A 147 -26.65 2.63 15.10
CA MET A 147 -27.11 3.90 14.54
C MET A 147 -27.22 3.81 13.01
N ILE A 148 -26.18 3.29 12.34
CA ILE A 148 -26.17 3.07 10.89
C ILE A 148 -27.27 2.10 10.47
N LYS A 149 -27.53 1.03 11.24
CA LYS A 149 -28.56 0.02 10.93
C LYS A 149 -29.96 0.62 11.04
N THR A 150 -30.17 1.45 12.03
CA THR A 150 -31.48 2.13 12.24
C THR A 150 -31.71 3.18 11.15
N ASP A 151 -30.74 4.03 10.86
CA ASP A 151 -30.74 4.98 9.75
C ASP A 151 -29.36 5.08 9.11
N PRO A 152 -29.10 4.44 7.95
CA PRO A 152 -27.81 4.45 7.28
C PRO A 152 -27.30 5.85 6.87
N THR A 153 -28.14 6.86 6.94
CA THR A 153 -27.78 8.24 6.60
C THR A 153 -27.51 9.12 7.83
N SER A 154 -27.80 8.62 9.03
CA SER A 154 -27.62 9.35 10.30
C SER A 154 -26.16 9.63 10.62
N ILE A 155 -25.25 8.73 10.22
CA ILE A 155 -23.81 8.82 10.45
C ILE A 155 -23.10 9.02 9.11
N SER A 156 -22.27 10.06 9.04
CA SER A 156 -21.32 10.25 7.94
C SER A 156 -19.96 9.70 8.36
N VAL A 157 -19.43 8.73 7.61
CA VAL A 157 -18.12 8.15 7.85
C VAL A 157 -17.14 8.70 6.81
N ALA A 158 -16.03 9.29 7.25
CA ALA A 158 -14.96 9.76 6.37
C ALA A 158 -13.85 8.74 6.22
N GLY A 159 -13.19 8.72 5.07
CA GLY A 159 -11.99 7.92 4.87
C GLY A 159 -11.11 8.47 3.75
N GLY A 160 -9.84 8.08 3.75
CA GLY A 160 -8.79 8.57 2.86
C GLY A 160 -8.76 7.90 1.48
N SER A 161 -9.75 7.09 1.13
CA SER A 161 -9.82 6.42 -0.18
C SER A 161 -11.10 6.77 -0.93
N ALA A 162 -11.04 6.71 -2.27
CA ALA A 162 -12.20 6.93 -3.13
C ALA A 162 -13.35 5.96 -2.81
N VAL A 163 -14.59 6.34 -3.15
CA VAL A 163 -15.77 5.45 -3.03
C VAL A 163 -15.50 4.12 -3.75
N GLY A 164 -15.72 3.00 -3.05
CA GLY A 164 -15.34 1.66 -3.50
C GLY A 164 -13.87 1.32 -3.27
N GLY A 165 -13.07 2.22 -2.70
CA GLY A 165 -11.73 1.95 -2.22
C GLY A 165 -11.74 1.27 -0.85
N TRP A 166 -10.53 1.02 -0.31
CA TRP A 166 -10.38 0.12 0.82
C TRP A 166 -11.03 0.65 2.12
N ASP A 167 -10.91 1.97 2.40
CA ASP A 167 -11.53 2.52 3.61
C ASP A 167 -13.05 2.47 3.55
N HIS A 168 -13.62 2.72 2.37
CA HIS A 168 -15.05 2.53 2.19
C HIS A 168 -15.46 1.05 2.38
N LEU A 169 -14.69 0.11 1.79
CA LEU A 169 -14.99 -1.32 1.93
C LEU A 169 -14.91 -1.78 3.38
N LYS A 170 -13.97 -1.28 4.19
CA LYS A 170 -13.83 -1.64 5.61
C LYS A 170 -15.10 -1.35 6.41
N VAL A 171 -15.67 -0.14 6.26
CA VAL A 171 -16.92 0.19 6.95
C VAL A 171 -18.10 -0.63 6.43
N LEU A 172 -18.14 -0.93 5.14
CA LEU A 172 -19.20 -1.78 4.58
C LEU A 172 -19.09 -3.24 5.06
N ILE A 173 -17.88 -3.77 5.21
CA ILE A 173 -17.62 -5.09 5.79
C ILE A 173 -18.11 -5.14 7.23
N ALA A 174 -17.77 -4.15 8.06
CA ALA A 174 -18.22 -4.06 9.44
C ALA A 174 -19.75 -3.93 9.54
N ALA A 175 -20.35 -3.06 8.73
CA ALA A 175 -21.81 -2.88 8.68
C ALA A 175 -22.54 -4.16 8.24
N ASN A 176 -22.02 -4.86 7.24
CA ASN A 176 -22.58 -6.13 6.79
C ASN A 176 -22.48 -7.23 7.86
N ALA A 177 -21.32 -7.32 8.53
CA ALA A 177 -21.11 -8.29 9.61
C ALA A 177 -22.02 -8.02 10.82
N TYR A 178 -22.38 -6.77 11.06
CA TYR A 178 -23.33 -6.38 12.12
C TYR A 178 -24.79 -6.60 11.72
N GLY A 179 -25.08 -6.82 10.45
CA GLY A 179 -26.43 -7.09 9.94
C GLY A 179 -27.18 -5.85 9.44
N VAL A 180 -26.46 -4.87 8.89
CA VAL A 180 -27.06 -3.79 8.09
C VAL A 180 -27.52 -4.36 6.76
N GLU A 181 -28.84 -4.30 6.46
CA GLU A 181 -29.41 -4.98 5.30
C GLU A 181 -28.94 -4.41 3.94
N ASP A 182 -28.88 -3.09 3.79
CA ASP A 182 -28.38 -2.42 2.58
C ASP A 182 -27.21 -1.51 2.88
N VAL A 183 -26.02 -2.11 2.93
CA VAL A 183 -24.77 -1.40 3.22
C VAL A 183 -24.41 -0.31 2.21
N ARG A 184 -25.01 -0.33 1.00
CA ARG A 184 -24.78 0.71 -0.03
C ARG A 184 -25.37 2.06 0.37
N ARG A 185 -26.25 2.09 1.38
CA ARG A 185 -26.81 3.32 1.91
C ARG A 185 -25.94 3.98 2.97
N VAL A 186 -24.89 3.32 3.44
CA VAL A 186 -23.93 3.91 4.39
C VAL A 186 -23.33 5.16 3.77
N LYS A 187 -23.43 6.27 4.48
CA LYS A 187 -22.97 7.58 3.99
C LYS A 187 -21.47 7.69 4.20
N TYR A 188 -20.71 7.43 3.12
CA TYR A 188 -19.26 7.55 3.12
C TYR A 188 -18.82 8.83 2.39
N ILE A 189 -17.89 9.58 2.99
CA ILE A 189 -17.28 10.79 2.44
C ILE A 189 -15.82 10.51 2.13
N ALA A 190 -15.46 10.53 0.86
CA ALA A 190 -14.12 10.22 0.38
C ALA A 190 -13.21 11.45 0.40
N PHE A 191 -11.97 11.23 0.86
CA PHE A 191 -10.85 12.18 0.79
C PHE A 191 -9.64 11.51 0.11
N ASP A 192 -8.62 12.28 -0.24
CA ASP A 192 -7.41 11.78 -0.88
C ASP A 192 -6.27 11.48 0.13
N GLY A 193 -6.64 11.13 1.37
CA GLY A 193 -5.75 10.71 2.46
C GLY A 193 -6.45 10.78 3.81
N GLY A 194 -6.05 9.89 4.74
CA GLY A 194 -6.65 9.78 6.07
C GLY A 194 -6.49 11.04 6.92
N GLY A 195 -5.38 11.76 6.81
CA GLY A 195 -5.16 13.02 7.54
C GLY A 195 -6.20 14.09 7.22
N GLU A 196 -6.62 14.20 5.94
CA GLU A 196 -7.68 15.11 5.53
C GLU A 196 -9.04 14.67 6.10
N ALA A 197 -9.34 13.36 6.04
CA ALA A 197 -10.56 12.79 6.58
C ALA A 197 -10.68 13.03 8.11
N VAL A 198 -9.58 12.82 8.87
CA VAL A 198 -9.55 13.11 10.31
C VAL A 198 -9.74 14.61 10.59
N THR A 199 -9.17 15.50 9.76
CA THR A 199 -9.41 16.94 9.90
C THR A 199 -10.91 17.29 9.81
N GLN A 200 -11.66 16.62 8.93
CA GLN A 200 -13.10 16.82 8.82
C GLN A 200 -13.87 16.22 10.01
N LEU A 201 -13.37 15.13 10.59
CA LEU A 201 -13.90 14.57 11.84
C LEU A 201 -13.77 15.58 12.99
N LEU A 202 -12.58 16.16 13.16
CA LEU A 202 -12.30 17.17 14.20
C LEU A 202 -13.08 18.48 13.99
N ALA A 203 -13.41 18.81 12.75
CA ALA A 203 -14.27 19.93 12.42
C ALA A 203 -15.77 19.65 12.65
N GLY A 204 -16.14 18.42 13.05
CA GLY A 204 -17.54 18.01 13.25
C GLY A 204 -18.33 17.84 11.95
N SER A 205 -17.68 17.86 10.79
CA SER A 205 -18.33 17.69 9.48
C SER A 205 -18.79 16.25 9.23
N VAL A 206 -18.16 15.29 9.89
CA VAL A 206 -18.48 13.86 9.89
C VAL A 206 -18.44 13.32 11.32
N GLN A 207 -19.05 12.16 11.56
CA GLN A 207 -19.17 11.59 12.90
C GLN A 207 -18.16 10.48 13.18
N ALA A 208 -17.67 9.82 12.14
CA ALA A 208 -16.68 8.74 12.27
C ALA A 208 -15.64 8.81 11.16
N PHE A 209 -14.48 8.23 11.44
CA PHE A 209 -13.37 8.02 10.52
C PHE A 209 -13.14 6.52 10.34
N THR A 210 -12.88 6.10 9.12
CA THR A 210 -12.34 4.79 8.79
C THR A 210 -11.09 4.97 7.92
N GLY A 211 -10.00 4.44 8.37
CA GLY A 211 -8.69 4.51 7.72
C GLY A 211 -7.81 3.38 8.20
N ASP A 212 -6.51 3.54 8.13
CA ASP A 212 -5.57 2.60 8.68
C ASP A 212 -4.93 3.16 9.96
N LEU A 213 -4.41 2.27 10.80
CA LEU A 213 -3.87 2.64 12.11
C LEU A 213 -2.71 3.65 12.00
N SER A 214 -1.86 3.48 10.98
CA SER A 214 -0.76 4.42 10.68
C SER A 214 -1.22 5.85 10.43
N GLU A 215 -2.41 6.05 9.86
CA GLU A 215 -2.99 7.36 9.59
C GLU A 215 -3.62 7.98 10.85
N ALA A 216 -4.16 7.13 11.73
CA ALA A 216 -4.82 7.55 12.95
C ALA A 216 -3.86 7.86 14.09
N LYS A 217 -2.69 7.18 14.14
CA LYS A 217 -1.79 7.18 15.29
C LYS A 217 -1.44 8.56 15.82
N GLY A 218 -1.02 9.47 14.97
CA GLY A 218 -0.63 10.82 15.41
C GLY A 218 -1.77 11.60 16.10
N PHE A 219 -3.00 11.41 15.66
CA PHE A 219 -4.19 12.03 16.25
C PHE A 219 -4.66 11.32 17.53
N VAL A 220 -4.41 10.03 17.65
CA VAL A 220 -4.61 9.28 18.90
C VAL A 220 -3.61 9.73 19.95
N ASP A 221 -2.33 9.84 19.59
CA ASP A 221 -1.26 10.27 20.50
C ASP A 221 -1.48 11.71 21.00
N SER A 222 -2.05 12.59 20.18
CA SER A 222 -2.44 13.96 20.59
C SER A 222 -3.73 14.00 21.43
N GLY A 223 -4.49 12.90 21.47
CA GLY A 223 -5.76 12.84 22.18
C GLY A 223 -6.92 13.50 21.45
N ASP A 224 -6.78 13.76 20.14
CA ASP A 224 -7.81 14.41 19.32
C ASP A 224 -8.92 13.44 18.90
N ILE A 225 -8.56 12.17 18.67
CA ILE A 225 -9.50 11.11 18.30
C ILE A 225 -9.37 9.89 19.22
N ARG A 226 -10.42 9.08 19.23
CA ARG A 226 -10.49 7.83 19.96
C ARG A 226 -10.80 6.68 18.98
N VAL A 227 -9.94 5.66 18.97
CA VAL A 227 -10.17 4.41 18.22
C VAL A 227 -11.22 3.60 18.97
N ILE A 228 -12.36 3.34 18.32
CA ILE A 228 -13.45 2.53 18.89
C ILE A 228 -13.36 1.06 18.43
N ALA A 229 -12.64 0.77 17.35
CA ALA A 229 -12.30 -0.59 16.98
C ALA A 229 -11.09 -0.66 16.05
N VAL A 230 -10.28 -1.70 16.20
CA VAL A 230 -9.28 -2.13 15.21
C VAL A 230 -9.84 -3.32 14.43
N LEU A 231 -9.64 -3.33 13.12
CA LEU A 231 -10.13 -4.40 12.24
C LEU A 231 -9.04 -5.48 12.03
N SER A 232 -8.32 -5.83 13.09
CA SER A 232 -7.36 -6.93 13.10
C SER A 232 -8.06 -8.24 13.51
N PRO A 233 -7.51 -9.43 13.11
CA PRO A 233 -8.07 -10.71 13.50
C PRO A 233 -7.98 -10.98 15.01
N GLU A 234 -6.95 -10.43 15.63
CA GLU A 234 -6.65 -10.54 17.08
C GLU A 234 -6.17 -9.18 17.58
N ARG A 235 -6.17 -9.00 18.90
CA ARG A 235 -5.68 -7.78 19.55
C ARG A 235 -4.21 -7.55 19.19
N LEU A 236 -3.86 -6.32 18.85
CA LEU A 236 -2.49 -5.95 18.53
C LEU A 236 -1.64 -5.93 19.80
N GLU A 237 -0.33 -6.04 19.62
CA GLU A 237 0.64 -5.98 20.70
C GLU A 237 1.24 -4.57 20.87
N GLY A 238 2.06 -4.39 21.89
CA GLY A 238 2.78 -3.15 22.14
C GLY A 238 1.85 -1.97 22.46
N GLU A 239 2.11 -0.82 21.86
CA GLU A 239 1.40 0.43 22.11
C GLU A 239 -0.08 0.42 21.64
N PHE A 240 -0.46 -0.55 20.83
CA PHE A 240 -1.83 -0.71 20.31
C PHE A 240 -2.65 -1.75 21.08
N SER A 241 -2.09 -2.33 22.14
CA SER A 241 -2.72 -3.40 22.93
C SER A 241 -4.02 -2.97 23.64
N ASP A 242 -4.22 -1.68 23.85
CA ASP A 242 -5.42 -1.15 24.51
C ASP A 242 -6.62 -1.05 23.56
N PHE A 243 -6.41 -1.12 22.25
CA PHE A 243 -7.51 -1.00 21.28
C PHE A 243 -8.25 -2.33 21.13
N ALA A 244 -9.55 -2.31 21.43
CA ALA A 244 -10.41 -3.45 21.21
C ALA A 244 -10.56 -3.74 19.71
N THR A 245 -10.55 -5.02 19.33
CA THR A 245 -10.88 -5.42 17.97
C THR A 245 -12.38 -5.39 17.71
N ALA A 246 -12.79 -5.31 16.45
CA ALA A 246 -14.19 -5.47 16.06
C ALA A 246 -14.73 -6.85 16.51
N ARG A 247 -13.91 -7.91 16.42
CA ARG A 247 -14.26 -9.27 16.84
C ARG A 247 -14.53 -9.41 18.32
N GLU A 248 -13.71 -8.76 19.17
CA GLU A 248 -13.94 -8.73 20.63
C GLU A 248 -15.25 -8.05 20.99
N GLN A 249 -15.75 -7.16 20.11
CA GLN A 249 -17.04 -6.47 20.26
C GLN A 249 -18.19 -7.21 19.55
N GLY A 250 -17.97 -8.45 19.08
CA GLY A 250 -19.00 -9.27 18.43
C GLY A 250 -19.24 -8.95 16.95
N VAL A 251 -18.41 -8.14 16.32
CA VAL A 251 -18.47 -7.82 14.88
C VAL A 251 -17.39 -8.58 14.15
N ASP A 252 -17.72 -9.61 13.38
CA ASP A 252 -16.74 -10.41 12.64
C ASP A 252 -16.26 -9.69 11.38
N ALA A 253 -15.49 -8.62 11.57
CA ALA A 253 -14.93 -7.80 10.52
C ALA A 253 -13.40 -7.74 10.64
N ILE A 254 -12.72 -8.01 9.52
CA ILE A 254 -11.27 -7.87 9.37
C ILE A 254 -11.01 -6.92 8.21
N GLY A 255 -10.12 -5.95 8.43
CA GLY A 255 -9.74 -4.93 7.47
C GLY A 255 -8.22 -4.76 7.40
N ALA A 256 -7.49 -5.81 7.00
CA ALA A 256 -6.06 -5.72 6.77
C ALA A 256 -5.79 -5.08 5.41
N ASN A 257 -4.93 -4.07 5.39
CA ASN A 257 -4.47 -3.39 4.20
C ASN A 257 -2.98 -3.69 4.01
N TRP A 258 -2.63 -4.54 3.05
CA TRP A 258 -1.23 -4.77 2.77
C TRP A 258 -0.54 -3.49 2.27
N ARG A 259 0.72 -3.29 2.64
CA ARG A 259 1.58 -2.21 2.19
C ARG A 259 2.72 -2.77 1.37
N GLY A 260 3.09 -2.06 0.32
CA GLY A 260 4.17 -2.49 -0.56
C GLY A 260 4.41 -1.51 -1.68
N PHE A 261 4.99 -2.01 -2.78
CA PHE A 261 5.37 -1.18 -3.91
C PHE A 261 5.10 -1.87 -5.24
N TYR A 262 4.91 -1.04 -6.25
CA TYR A 262 5.12 -1.40 -7.64
C TYR A 262 6.15 -0.45 -8.27
N ALA A 263 6.70 -0.89 -9.39
CA ALA A 263 7.68 -0.17 -10.19
C ALA A 263 7.18 0.03 -11.61
N PRO A 264 7.76 0.97 -12.39
CA PRO A 264 7.46 1.13 -13.81
C PRO A 264 7.59 -0.17 -14.60
N GLY A 265 6.70 -0.38 -15.57
CA GLY A 265 6.66 -1.62 -16.35
C GLY A 265 7.90 -1.87 -17.20
N GLY A 266 8.54 -0.81 -17.68
CA GLY A 266 9.78 -0.84 -18.45
C GLY A 266 11.05 -0.67 -17.64
N MET A 267 10.97 -0.66 -16.29
CA MET A 267 12.16 -0.71 -15.44
C MET A 267 13.06 -1.89 -15.84
N SER A 268 14.37 -1.66 -15.96
CA SER A 268 15.32 -2.72 -16.31
C SER A 268 15.33 -3.84 -15.27
N ASP A 269 15.64 -5.08 -15.69
CA ASP A 269 15.71 -6.21 -14.76
C ASP A 269 16.78 -5.98 -13.68
N ALA A 270 17.92 -5.38 -14.03
CA ALA A 270 18.98 -5.05 -13.07
C ALA A 270 18.48 -4.07 -11.98
N ALA A 271 17.73 -3.04 -12.36
CA ALA A 271 17.16 -2.09 -11.39
C ALA A 271 16.08 -2.76 -10.53
N TYR A 272 15.22 -3.55 -11.15
CA TYR A 272 14.17 -4.26 -10.44
C TYR A 272 14.73 -5.23 -9.39
N ASP A 273 15.74 -6.03 -9.75
CA ASP A 273 16.37 -6.99 -8.85
C ASP A 273 17.08 -6.28 -7.68
N VAL A 274 17.71 -5.12 -7.93
CA VAL A 274 18.29 -4.28 -6.87
C VAL A 274 17.21 -3.76 -5.92
N TRP A 275 16.10 -3.24 -6.44
CA TRP A 275 15.00 -2.78 -5.59
C TRP A 275 14.37 -3.92 -4.77
N VAL A 276 14.16 -5.09 -5.39
CA VAL A 276 13.67 -6.29 -4.67
C VAL A 276 14.63 -6.68 -3.55
N SER A 277 15.95 -6.71 -3.82
CA SER A 277 16.95 -7.03 -2.79
C SER A 277 16.90 -6.04 -1.64
N LYS A 278 16.95 -4.73 -1.91
CA LYS A 278 16.93 -3.68 -0.88
C LYS A 278 15.67 -3.74 0.01
N VAL A 279 14.51 -3.94 -0.61
CA VAL A 279 13.24 -4.07 0.13
C VAL A 279 13.19 -5.39 0.92
N SER A 280 13.76 -6.47 0.39
CA SER A 280 13.86 -7.75 1.11
C SER A 280 14.80 -7.67 2.31
N ASP A 281 15.96 -7.01 2.15
CA ASP A 281 16.93 -6.81 3.24
C ASP A 281 16.33 -5.91 4.34
N LEU A 282 15.60 -4.86 3.96
CA LEU A 282 14.83 -4.05 4.88
C LEU A 282 13.82 -4.90 5.66
N TYR A 283 12.98 -5.67 4.97
CA TYR A 283 11.94 -6.51 5.59
C TYR A 283 12.52 -7.55 6.56
N ALA A 284 13.71 -8.07 6.27
CA ALA A 284 14.39 -9.03 7.13
C ALA A 284 15.04 -8.39 8.38
N SER A 285 15.23 -7.07 8.41
CA SER A 285 15.91 -6.38 9.50
C SER A 285 15.08 -6.34 10.78
N ASP A 286 15.78 -6.30 11.92
CA ASP A 286 15.12 -6.15 13.23
C ASP A 286 14.57 -4.72 13.42
N GLU A 287 15.16 -3.74 12.76
CA GLU A 287 14.72 -2.36 12.76
C GLU A 287 13.34 -2.20 12.10
N TRP A 288 13.12 -2.86 10.94
CA TRP A 288 11.81 -2.85 10.30
C TRP A 288 10.72 -3.56 11.13
N LYS A 289 11.08 -4.64 11.80
CA LYS A 289 10.14 -5.37 12.69
C LYS A 289 9.74 -4.55 13.94
N ALA A 290 10.57 -3.58 14.32
CA ALA A 290 10.30 -2.68 15.44
C ALA A 290 9.56 -1.40 15.01
N THR A 291 9.41 -1.16 13.71
CA THR A 291 8.72 -0.01 13.11
C THR A 291 7.24 -0.30 12.88
#